data_12ecf3b90cfe809673deb99ff8bb0609
#
_entry.id   12ecf3b90cfe809673deb99ff8bb0609
#
_cell.length_a   1.000
_cell.length_b   1.000
_cell.length_c   1.000
_cell.angle_alpha   90.00
_cell.angle_beta   90.00
_cell.angle_gamma   90.00
#
_symmetry.space_group_name_H-M   'P 1'
#
loop_
_entity.id
_entity.type
_entity.pdbx_description
1 polymer ?
#
loop_
_entity_poly.entity_id
_entity_poly.type
_entity_poly.pdbx_seq_one_letter_code
_entity_poly.pdbx_strand_id
1 'polypeptide(L)'
;MGDARLVQLPATRATDLFFKTLVDEEGNQIDDSWKQLRADKLLQVWRDVQPDILITELFPFGRRQMRFELLPLLDAASNAEHPPLIISSVRDILVAQTKPGRNEEMMDLVNKYFHKVMVHGDPELVSLDKTFPHTKSIEDKIHYTGYVVDRTGVKGGAEAPGKGDVIVSSGGGAVGTELLKTAMQARALSSAKDATWRMMVGTTVDDEIYVQLQDMAPAGVIVERARKDFTTLLMNCSLSISQGGYNTVMEILYAKCRAVIVPYAGGIETEQTMRAELLAQKGALHIADEATLTPELLAVKVD
;
A
#
# COMPACT_ATOMS: atom_id res chain seq x y z
N MET A 1 7.07 15.78 -4.47
CA MET A 1 6.46 15.44 -5.77
C MET A 1 7.24 16.03 -6.96
N GLY A 2 8.38 16.66 -6.75
CA GLY A 2 9.13 17.31 -7.82
C GLY A 2 8.28 18.34 -8.55
N ASP A 3 8.39 18.38 -9.89
CA ASP A 3 7.67 19.35 -10.75
C ASP A 3 6.27 18.83 -11.18
N ALA A 4 5.76 17.75 -10.57
CA ALA A 4 4.46 17.20 -10.90
C ALA A 4 3.32 18.10 -10.44
N ARG A 5 2.36 18.36 -11.33
CA ARG A 5 1.12 19.08 -11.02
C ARG A 5 0.09 18.12 -10.43
N LEU A 6 -0.34 18.36 -9.20
CA LEU A 6 -1.46 17.64 -8.58
C LEU A 6 -2.78 18.32 -8.95
N VAL A 7 -3.74 17.55 -9.46
CA VAL A 7 -5.12 17.97 -9.65
C VAL A 7 -6.00 17.12 -8.76
N GLN A 8 -6.56 17.73 -7.71
CA GLN A 8 -7.46 17.06 -6.78
C GLN A 8 -8.85 16.91 -7.41
N LEU A 9 -9.29 15.66 -7.56
CA LEU A 9 -10.68 15.34 -7.89
C LEU A 9 -11.55 15.40 -6.62
N PRO A 10 -12.89 15.53 -6.72
CA PRO A 10 -13.78 15.41 -5.57
C PRO A 10 -13.46 14.15 -4.78
N ALA A 11 -13.16 14.28 -3.48
CA ALA A 11 -12.68 13.16 -2.69
C ALA A 11 -13.79 12.15 -2.41
N THR A 12 -13.42 10.87 -2.36
CA THR A 12 -14.33 9.78 -1.96
C THR A 12 -13.57 8.75 -1.16
N ARG A 13 -14.25 8.11 -0.23
CA ARG A 13 -13.73 7.04 0.60
C ARG A 13 -14.74 5.91 0.71
N ALA A 14 -14.25 4.69 0.92
CA ALA A 14 -15.10 3.57 1.28
C ALA A 14 -15.40 3.59 2.78
N THR A 15 -16.62 3.21 3.15
CA THR A 15 -17.05 3.05 4.55
C THR A 15 -17.01 1.60 5.02
N ASP A 16 -16.71 0.67 4.11
CA ASP A 16 -16.64 -0.76 4.40
C ASP A 16 -15.37 -1.41 3.81
N LEU A 17 -14.93 -2.52 4.40
CA LEU A 17 -13.73 -3.27 4.00
C LEU A 17 -13.83 -3.89 2.59
N PHE A 18 -15.03 -3.97 2.03
CA PHE A 18 -15.26 -4.53 0.69
C PHE A 18 -15.38 -3.46 -0.39
N PHE A 19 -15.22 -2.19 -0.02
CA PHE A 19 -15.33 -1.03 -0.91
C PHE A 19 -16.67 -0.98 -1.66
N LYS A 20 -17.76 -1.41 -1.04
CA LYS A 20 -19.09 -1.44 -1.65
C LYS A 20 -19.79 -0.10 -1.58
N THR A 21 -19.63 0.58 -0.46
CA THR A 21 -20.28 1.87 -0.21
C THR A 21 -19.22 2.96 -0.27
N LEU A 22 -19.38 3.88 -1.22
CA LEU A 22 -18.53 5.05 -1.35
C LEU A 22 -19.28 6.27 -0.85
N VAL A 23 -18.59 7.14 -0.10
CA VAL A 23 -19.10 8.41 0.42
C VAL A 23 -18.19 9.56 -0.02
N ASP A 24 -18.73 10.78 -0.08
CA ASP A 24 -18.03 12.03 -0.33
C ASP A 24 -17.27 12.52 0.92
N GLU A 25 -16.75 13.75 0.86
CA GLU A 25 -16.03 14.39 1.98
C GLU A 25 -16.92 14.61 3.20
N GLU A 26 -18.21 14.90 3.00
CA GLU A 26 -19.21 15.12 4.04
C GLU A 26 -19.73 13.81 4.64
N GLY A 27 -19.41 12.67 4.06
CA GLY A 27 -19.89 11.36 4.49
C GLY A 27 -21.22 10.92 3.88
N ASN A 28 -21.74 11.66 2.90
CA ASN A 28 -22.94 11.28 2.16
C ASN A 28 -22.62 10.22 1.11
N GLN A 29 -23.51 9.25 0.93
CA GLN A 29 -23.34 8.26 -0.13
C GLN A 29 -23.33 8.96 -1.50
N ILE A 30 -22.30 8.66 -2.33
CA ILE A 30 -22.18 9.26 -3.66
C ILE A 30 -23.32 8.79 -4.57
N ASP A 31 -23.97 9.74 -5.22
CA ASP A 31 -25.03 9.50 -6.21
C ASP A 31 -24.50 9.63 -7.65
N ASP A 32 -25.37 9.46 -8.62
CA ASP A 32 -24.98 9.53 -10.02
C ASP A 32 -24.60 10.95 -10.46
N SER A 33 -25.17 12.00 -9.84
CA SER A 33 -24.81 13.39 -10.12
C SER A 33 -23.40 13.69 -9.64
N TRP A 34 -23.03 13.20 -8.47
CA TRP A 34 -21.68 13.29 -7.94
C TRP A 34 -20.66 12.54 -8.81
N LYS A 35 -21.00 11.31 -9.24
CA LYS A 35 -20.15 10.52 -10.16
C LYS A 35 -19.92 11.24 -11.47
N GLN A 36 -20.98 11.83 -12.05
CA GLN A 36 -20.88 12.60 -13.29
C GLN A 36 -19.97 13.81 -13.12
N LEU A 37 -20.15 14.60 -12.04
CA LEU A 37 -19.30 15.75 -11.74
C LEU A 37 -17.82 15.37 -11.68
N ARG A 38 -17.52 14.27 -11.01
CA ARG A 38 -16.13 13.78 -10.87
C ARG A 38 -15.58 13.29 -12.21
N ALA A 39 -16.35 12.55 -12.99
CA ALA A 39 -15.98 12.09 -14.33
C ALA A 39 -15.72 13.27 -15.28
N ASP A 40 -16.61 14.28 -15.28
CA ASP A 40 -16.46 15.48 -16.11
C ASP A 40 -15.19 16.26 -15.75
N LYS A 41 -14.87 16.38 -14.46
CA LYS A 41 -13.64 17.01 -14.01
C LYS A 41 -12.40 16.26 -14.48
N LEU A 42 -12.41 14.92 -14.43
CA LEU A 42 -11.31 14.10 -14.94
C LEU A 42 -11.16 14.24 -16.46
N LEU A 43 -12.26 14.23 -17.21
CA LEU A 43 -12.26 14.48 -18.65
C LEU A 43 -11.80 15.89 -19.01
N GLN A 44 -12.11 16.90 -18.17
CA GLN A 44 -11.59 18.25 -18.38
C GLN A 44 -10.06 18.26 -18.22
N VAL A 45 -9.52 17.61 -17.17
CA VAL A 45 -8.06 17.48 -16.99
C VAL A 45 -7.42 16.78 -18.19
N TRP A 46 -8.05 15.72 -18.70
CA TRP A 46 -7.61 15.04 -19.92
C TRP A 46 -7.51 15.99 -21.11
N ARG A 47 -8.55 16.77 -21.37
CA ARG A 47 -8.57 17.75 -22.49
C ARG A 47 -7.52 18.85 -22.34
N ASP A 48 -7.26 19.30 -21.10
CA ASP A 48 -6.32 20.37 -20.82
C ASP A 48 -4.85 19.91 -20.93
N VAL A 49 -4.58 18.63 -20.59
CA VAL A 49 -3.22 18.09 -20.52
C VAL A 49 -2.81 17.42 -21.82
N GLN A 50 -3.69 16.67 -22.47
CA GLN A 50 -3.41 15.86 -23.68
C GLN A 50 -2.07 15.11 -23.59
N PRO A 51 -1.90 14.19 -22.62
CA PRO A 51 -0.61 13.57 -22.36
C PRO A 51 -0.22 12.58 -23.45
N ASP A 52 1.09 12.41 -23.69
CA ASP A 52 1.63 11.35 -24.55
C ASP A 52 1.53 9.96 -23.89
N ILE A 53 1.46 9.92 -22.55
CA ILE A 53 1.38 8.70 -21.77
C ILE A 53 0.28 8.87 -20.71
N LEU A 54 -0.69 7.95 -20.68
CA LEU A 54 -1.72 7.85 -19.67
C LEU A 54 -1.49 6.61 -18.81
N ILE A 55 -1.27 6.82 -17.52
CA ILE A 55 -1.06 5.71 -16.56
C ILE A 55 -2.24 5.65 -15.61
N THR A 56 -2.85 4.48 -15.47
CA THR A 56 -3.87 4.21 -14.44
C THR A 56 -3.27 3.34 -13.34
N GLU A 57 -3.50 3.70 -12.07
CA GLU A 57 -3.10 2.85 -10.95
C GLU A 57 -4.13 1.76 -10.72
N LEU A 58 -3.69 0.51 -10.79
CA LEU A 58 -4.41 -0.73 -10.50
C LEU A 58 -5.60 -1.03 -11.44
N PHE A 59 -6.14 -0.10 -12.19
CA PHE A 59 -7.22 -0.37 -13.13
C PHE A 59 -6.65 -0.98 -14.44
N PRO A 60 -7.26 -2.06 -14.99
CA PRO A 60 -8.55 -2.66 -14.67
C PRO A 60 -8.51 -3.81 -13.64
N PHE A 61 -7.35 -4.18 -13.09
CA PHE A 61 -7.18 -5.29 -12.15
C PHE A 61 -7.80 -5.02 -10.76
N GLY A 62 -8.07 -3.76 -10.46
CA GLY A 62 -8.79 -3.27 -9.28
C GLY A 62 -9.55 -1.98 -9.60
N ARG A 63 -9.88 -1.20 -8.56
CA ARG A 63 -10.57 0.09 -8.69
C ARG A 63 -11.89 0.02 -9.45
N ARG A 64 -12.57 -1.13 -9.41
CA ARG A 64 -13.82 -1.37 -10.17
C ARG A 64 -14.90 -0.32 -9.89
N GLN A 65 -14.98 0.18 -8.66
CA GLN A 65 -15.93 1.22 -8.27
C GLN A 65 -15.72 2.53 -9.01
N MET A 66 -14.52 2.78 -9.52
CA MET A 66 -14.17 4.00 -10.26
C MET A 66 -14.38 3.87 -11.77
N ARG A 67 -15.06 2.82 -12.25
CA ARG A 67 -15.34 2.61 -13.69
C ARG A 67 -16.15 3.75 -14.30
N PHE A 68 -16.99 4.40 -13.51
CA PHE A 68 -17.82 5.51 -13.97
C PHE A 68 -17.01 6.70 -14.50
N GLU A 69 -15.78 6.87 -14.03
CA GLU A 69 -14.84 7.90 -14.48
C GLU A 69 -13.71 7.35 -15.37
N LEU A 70 -13.21 6.14 -15.06
CA LEU A 70 -12.06 5.58 -15.78
C LEU A 70 -12.41 5.07 -17.18
N LEU A 71 -13.60 4.48 -17.39
CA LEU A 71 -14.00 4.03 -18.72
C LEU A 71 -14.21 5.19 -19.69
N PRO A 72 -14.94 6.28 -19.34
CA PRO A 72 -15.03 7.46 -20.20
C PRO A 72 -13.67 8.09 -20.52
N LEU A 73 -12.74 8.12 -19.54
CA LEU A 73 -11.37 8.60 -19.77
C LEU A 73 -10.64 7.73 -20.80
N LEU A 74 -10.68 6.41 -20.65
CA LEU A 74 -10.02 5.48 -21.56
C LEU A 74 -10.63 5.52 -22.97
N ASP A 75 -11.96 5.64 -23.07
CA ASP A 75 -12.62 5.82 -24.36
C ASP A 75 -12.20 7.14 -25.02
N ALA A 76 -12.15 8.25 -24.26
CA ALA A 76 -11.70 9.54 -24.78
C ALA A 76 -10.23 9.49 -25.23
N ALA A 77 -9.35 8.83 -24.43
CA ALA A 77 -7.95 8.70 -24.74
C ALA A 77 -7.70 7.83 -25.99
N SER A 78 -8.40 6.69 -26.10
CA SER A 78 -8.23 5.77 -27.24
C SER A 78 -8.76 6.33 -28.56
N ASN A 79 -9.74 7.25 -28.51
CA ASN A 79 -10.34 7.87 -29.70
C ASN A 79 -9.82 9.28 -29.99
N ALA A 80 -8.79 9.74 -29.29
CA ALA A 80 -8.18 11.04 -29.54
C ALA A 80 -7.50 11.10 -30.90
N GLU A 81 -7.32 12.28 -31.48
CA GLU A 81 -6.57 12.49 -32.71
C GLU A 81 -5.12 11.99 -32.60
N HIS A 82 -4.51 12.18 -31.42
CA HIS A 82 -3.21 11.64 -31.03
C HIS A 82 -3.37 10.79 -29.77
N PRO A 83 -3.69 9.47 -29.93
CA PRO A 83 -3.90 8.60 -28.78
C PRO A 83 -2.59 8.43 -27.98
N PRO A 84 -2.64 8.53 -26.65
CA PRO A 84 -1.47 8.31 -25.79
C PRO A 84 -1.11 6.84 -25.70
N LEU A 85 0.10 6.57 -25.22
CA LEU A 85 0.43 5.25 -24.70
C LEU A 85 -0.33 5.02 -23.39
N ILE A 86 -1.27 4.06 -23.37
CA ILE A 86 -2.09 3.76 -22.18
C ILE A 86 -1.47 2.59 -21.43
N ILE A 87 -1.18 2.80 -20.14
CA ILE A 87 -0.47 1.86 -19.29
C ILE A 87 -1.26 1.61 -18.00
N SER A 88 -1.40 0.33 -17.62
CA SER A 88 -1.83 -0.04 -16.27
C SER A 88 -0.62 -0.24 -15.37
N SER A 89 -0.57 0.42 -14.23
CA SER A 89 0.47 0.29 -13.20
C SER A 89 -0.08 -0.55 -12.06
N VAL A 90 0.51 -1.72 -11.79
CA VAL A 90 0.06 -2.66 -10.77
C VAL A 90 1.19 -3.07 -9.85
N ARG A 91 0.84 -3.46 -8.62
CA ARG A 91 1.80 -4.03 -7.66
C ARG A 91 2.11 -5.49 -8.02
N ASP A 92 3.06 -6.06 -7.30
CA ASP A 92 3.56 -7.43 -7.47
C ASP A 92 2.47 -8.51 -7.32
N ILE A 93 1.54 -8.35 -6.41
CA ILE A 93 0.49 -9.31 -6.06
C ILE A 93 -0.88 -8.65 -6.23
N LEU A 94 -1.74 -9.26 -7.02
CA LEU A 94 -3.12 -8.84 -7.21
C LEU A 94 -4.05 -9.59 -6.26
N VAL A 95 -5.10 -8.92 -5.78
CA VAL A 95 -6.15 -9.58 -5.02
C VAL A 95 -6.91 -10.54 -5.94
N ALA A 96 -6.89 -11.82 -5.59
CA ALA A 96 -7.54 -12.86 -6.39
C ALA A 96 -9.04 -12.62 -6.53
N GLN A 97 -9.55 -12.73 -7.74
CA GLN A 97 -10.97 -12.54 -8.01
C GLN A 97 -11.72 -13.86 -7.81
N THR A 98 -12.75 -13.81 -6.97
CA THR A 98 -13.58 -14.98 -6.66
C THR A 98 -14.88 -15.04 -7.46
N LYS A 99 -15.30 -13.93 -8.09
CA LYS A 99 -16.54 -13.88 -8.87
C LYS A 99 -16.29 -14.33 -10.32
N PRO A 100 -17.10 -15.27 -10.85
CA PRO A 100 -17.01 -15.68 -12.26
C PRO A 100 -17.11 -14.49 -13.23
N GLY A 101 -16.42 -14.57 -14.35
CA GLY A 101 -16.43 -13.55 -15.41
C GLY A 101 -15.60 -12.29 -15.14
N ARG A 102 -15.03 -12.13 -13.92
CA ARG A 102 -14.26 -10.92 -13.60
C ARG A 102 -12.88 -10.88 -14.23
N ASN A 103 -12.22 -12.01 -14.27
CA ASN A 103 -10.91 -12.09 -14.92
C ASN A 103 -11.04 -11.88 -16.43
N GLU A 104 -12.08 -12.43 -17.04
CA GLU A 104 -12.42 -12.24 -18.45
C GLU A 104 -12.69 -10.75 -18.76
N GLU A 105 -13.50 -10.09 -17.91
CA GLU A 105 -13.77 -8.67 -18.04
C GLU A 105 -12.50 -7.80 -17.93
N MET A 106 -11.59 -8.15 -17.02
CA MET A 106 -10.27 -7.48 -16.92
C MET A 106 -9.47 -7.66 -18.19
N MET A 107 -9.44 -8.89 -18.74
CA MET A 107 -8.76 -9.22 -20.00
C MET A 107 -9.31 -8.40 -21.16
N ASP A 108 -10.63 -8.32 -21.28
CA ASP A 108 -11.29 -7.54 -22.34
C ASP A 108 -10.89 -6.07 -22.26
N LEU A 109 -10.86 -5.50 -21.04
CA LEU A 109 -10.42 -4.12 -20.82
C LEU A 109 -8.93 -3.93 -21.11
N VAL A 110 -8.06 -4.87 -20.69
CA VAL A 110 -6.63 -4.82 -21.00
C VAL A 110 -6.42 -4.85 -22.52
N ASN A 111 -7.10 -5.76 -23.21
CA ASN A 111 -6.96 -5.90 -24.65
C ASN A 111 -7.53 -4.69 -25.42
N LYS A 112 -8.64 -4.13 -24.93
CA LYS A 112 -9.30 -2.98 -25.58
C LYS A 112 -8.50 -1.69 -25.45
N TYR A 113 -7.93 -1.41 -24.29
CA TYR A 113 -7.40 -0.07 -23.99
C TYR A 113 -5.90 -0.02 -23.74
N PHE A 114 -5.30 -1.05 -23.14
CA PHE A 114 -3.96 -0.96 -22.60
C PHE A 114 -2.89 -1.48 -23.56
N HIS A 115 -1.86 -0.69 -23.75
CA HIS A 115 -0.68 -1.07 -24.52
C HIS A 115 0.32 -1.87 -23.66
N LYS A 116 0.43 -1.51 -22.37
CA LYS A 116 1.33 -2.16 -21.42
C LYS A 116 0.70 -2.28 -20.04
N VAL A 117 1.16 -3.31 -19.30
CA VAL A 117 0.90 -3.52 -17.86
C VAL A 117 2.25 -3.51 -17.17
N MET A 118 2.54 -2.43 -16.42
CA MET A 118 3.74 -2.34 -15.59
C MET A 118 3.49 -3.01 -14.26
N VAL A 119 4.21 -4.10 -13.99
CA VAL A 119 4.15 -4.83 -12.72
C VAL A 119 5.32 -4.39 -11.85
N HIS A 120 5.03 -3.73 -10.73
CA HIS A 120 6.05 -3.28 -9.78
C HIS A 120 6.45 -4.42 -8.86
N GLY A 121 7.23 -5.35 -9.38
CA GLY A 121 7.64 -6.56 -8.71
C GLY A 121 8.80 -7.24 -9.42
N ASP A 122 9.26 -8.33 -8.82
CA ASP A 122 10.29 -9.21 -9.38
C ASP A 122 9.65 -10.58 -9.68
N PRO A 123 9.61 -11.03 -10.93
CA PRO A 123 9.04 -12.33 -11.29
C PRO A 123 9.79 -13.52 -10.65
N GLU A 124 11.05 -13.35 -10.22
CA GLU A 124 11.79 -14.38 -9.48
C GLU A 124 11.31 -14.53 -8.02
N LEU A 125 10.68 -13.48 -7.45
CA LEU A 125 10.03 -13.56 -6.15
C LEU A 125 8.59 -14.04 -6.31
N VAL A 126 7.81 -13.34 -7.12
CA VAL A 126 6.41 -13.68 -7.41
C VAL A 126 6.04 -13.25 -8.82
N SER A 127 5.70 -14.22 -9.66
CA SER A 127 5.19 -13.95 -11.01
C SER A 127 3.68 -13.66 -10.97
N LEU A 128 3.20 -12.80 -11.87
CA LEU A 128 1.80 -12.32 -11.89
C LEU A 128 0.78 -13.45 -12.05
N ASP A 129 1.15 -14.56 -12.71
CA ASP A 129 0.29 -15.74 -12.91
C ASP A 129 -0.13 -16.42 -11.59
N LYS A 130 0.60 -16.20 -10.49
CA LYS A 130 0.23 -16.70 -9.17
C LYS A 130 -1.08 -16.11 -8.65
N THR A 131 -1.42 -14.91 -9.09
CA THR A 131 -2.62 -14.19 -8.63
C THR A 131 -3.55 -13.76 -9.77
N PHE A 132 -3.10 -13.83 -11.02
CA PHE A 132 -3.91 -13.54 -12.21
C PHE A 132 -3.81 -14.69 -13.23
N PRO A 133 -4.83 -15.57 -13.31
CA PRO A 133 -4.77 -16.78 -14.14
C PRO A 133 -4.61 -16.54 -15.64
N HIS A 134 -5.03 -15.37 -16.14
CA HIS A 134 -4.97 -15.02 -17.56
C HIS A 134 -3.67 -14.32 -17.98
N THR A 135 -2.64 -14.30 -17.12
CA THR A 135 -1.35 -13.65 -17.37
C THR A 135 -0.76 -14.00 -18.72
N LYS A 136 -0.83 -15.28 -19.10
CA LYS A 136 -0.29 -15.78 -20.38
C LYS A 136 -0.95 -15.13 -21.61
N SER A 137 -2.21 -14.75 -21.51
CA SER A 137 -2.95 -14.12 -22.61
C SER A 137 -2.60 -12.66 -22.87
N ILE A 138 -1.85 -12.05 -21.96
CA ILE A 138 -1.36 -10.65 -22.05
C ILE A 138 0.15 -10.55 -21.82
N GLU A 139 0.88 -11.66 -21.98
CA GLU A 139 2.32 -11.73 -21.69
C GLU A 139 3.13 -10.70 -22.49
N ASP A 140 2.74 -10.43 -23.73
CA ASP A 140 3.36 -9.41 -24.60
C ASP A 140 3.18 -7.98 -24.09
N LYS A 141 2.19 -7.75 -23.25
CA LYS A 141 1.92 -6.44 -22.63
C LYS A 141 2.58 -6.28 -21.25
N ILE A 142 2.94 -7.38 -20.57
CA ILE A 142 3.49 -7.34 -19.22
C ILE A 142 4.93 -6.85 -19.25
N HIS A 143 5.23 -5.91 -18.36
CA HIS A 143 6.59 -5.41 -18.13
C HIS A 143 6.86 -5.29 -16.64
N TYR A 144 7.78 -6.10 -16.13
CA TYR A 144 8.24 -6.01 -14.75
C TYR A 144 9.24 -4.86 -14.61
N THR A 145 8.95 -3.93 -13.71
CA THR A 145 9.79 -2.74 -13.48
C THR A 145 10.81 -2.92 -12.35
N GLY A 146 10.76 -4.06 -11.67
CA GLY A 146 11.32 -4.19 -10.34
C GLY A 146 10.48 -3.44 -9.31
N TYR A 147 10.92 -3.46 -8.07
CA TYR A 147 10.24 -2.79 -6.95
C TYR A 147 10.47 -1.29 -6.98
N VAL A 148 9.40 -0.53 -6.73
CA VAL A 148 9.43 0.94 -6.71
C VAL A 148 9.43 1.43 -5.27
N VAL A 149 10.41 2.25 -4.91
CA VAL A 149 10.56 2.85 -3.59
C VAL A 149 10.83 4.34 -3.72
N ASP A 150 10.15 5.15 -2.90
CA ASP A 150 10.49 6.57 -2.79
C ASP A 150 11.81 6.73 -2.03
N ARG A 151 12.79 7.32 -2.72
CA ARG A 151 14.13 7.60 -2.19
C ARG A 151 14.33 9.07 -1.84
N THR A 152 13.30 9.89 -1.96
CA THR A 152 13.38 11.32 -1.68
C THR A 152 13.56 11.56 -0.17
N GLY A 153 14.47 12.46 0.18
CA GLY A 153 14.67 12.87 1.57
C GLY A 153 15.38 11.88 2.47
N VAL A 154 15.91 10.76 1.93
CA VAL A 154 16.69 9.80 2.72
C VAL A 154 17.99 10.46 3.19
N LYS A 155 18.19 10.51 4.52
CA LYS A 155 19.39 11.07 5.16
C LYS A 155 20.07 9.99 6.01
N GLY A 156 21.34 9.74 5.74
CA GLY A 156 22.19 8.91 6.59
C GLY A 156 23.10 9.78 7.46
N GLY A 157 23.57 9.26 8.57
CA GLY A 157 24.57 9.92 9.42
C GLY A 157 24.51 9.47 10.89
N ALA A 158 25.52 9.83 11.66
CA ALA A 158 25.65 9.41 13.05
C ALA A 158 24.55 9.93 13.98
N GLU A 159 23.93 11.06 13.63
CA GLU A 159 22.82 11.70 14.36
C GLU A 159 21.47 11.52 13.67
N ALA A 160 21.37 10.57 12.73
CA ALA A 160 20.13 10.33 12.01
C ALA A 160 19.03 9.83 12.97
N PRO A 161 17.77 10.26 12.78
CA PRO A 161 16.66 9.83 13.62
C PRO A 161 16.48 8.30 13.54
N GLY A 162 16.04 7.69 14.62
CA GLY A 162 15.78 6.25 14.70
C GLY A 162 16.99 5.37 14.95
N LYS A 163 18.18 5.95 15.19
CA LYS A 163 19.40 5.14 15.40
C LYS A 163 19.29 4.23 16.62
N GLY A 164 19.33 2.92 16.34
CA GLY A 164 19.19 1.88 17.35
C GLY A 164 17.76 1.67 17.87
N ASP A 165 16.80 2.46 17.44
CA ASP A 165 15.41 2.31 17.82
C ASP A 165 14.80 1.02 17.27
N VAL A 166 13.75 0.54 17.92
CA VAL A 166 12.79 -0.42 17.32
C VAL A 166 11.63 0.40 16.75
N ILE A 167 11.40 0.29 15.44
CA ILE A 167 10.33 1.02 14.75
C ILE A 167 9.12 0.10 14.60
N VAL A 168 8.00 0.50 15.16
CA VAL A 168 6.74 -0.23 15.02
C VAL A 168 5.77 0.58 14.16
N SER A 169 5.27 0.01 13.05
CA SER A 169 4.40 0.71 12.11
C SER A 169 3.14 -0.09 11.79
N SER A 170 1.99 0.51 11.98
CA SER A 170 0.69 -0.03 11.56
C SER A 170 0.31 0.33 10.11
N GLY A 171 1.24 0.89 9.34
CA GLY A 171 0.93 1.41 8.01
C GLY A 171 0.19 2.75 8.04
N GLY A 172 -0.24 3.23 6.88
CA GLY A 172 -0.94 4.52 6.75
C GLY A 172 -2.45 4.47 7.05
N GLY A 173 -3.02 3.27 7.21
CA GLY A 173 -4.46 3.05 7.40
C GLY A 173 -4.92 3.11 8.85
N ALA A 174 -6.24 2.96 9.05
CA ALA A 174 -6.88 2.93 10.37
C ALA A 174 -6.72 1.58 11.10
N VAL A 175 -6.28 0.53 10.39
CA VAL A 175 -6.03 -0.81 10.96
C VAL A 175 -4.65 -0.90 11.58
N GLY A 176 -4.47 -1.78 12.56
CA GLY A 176 -3.16 -2.07 13.16
C GLY A 176 -2.90 -1.42 14.53
N THR A 177 -3.90 -0.78 15.13
CA THR A 177 -3.82 -0.26 16.50
C THR A 177 -3.47 -1.36 17.52
N GLU A 178 -4.01 -2.57 17.33
CA GLU A 178 -3.72 -3.71 18.20
C GLU A 178 -2.25 -4.16 18.10
N LEU A 179 -1.64 -4.10 16.91
CA LEU A 179 -0.20 -4.35 16.77
C LEU A 179 0.61 -3.36 17.62
N LEU A 180 0.25 -2.06 17.62
CA LEU A 180 0.96 -1.05 18.41
C LEU A 180 0.83 -1.35 19.91
N LYS A 181 -0.36 -1.68 20.41
CA LYS A 181 -0.60 -2.04 21.81
C LYS A 181 0.18 -3.29 22.22
N THR A 182 0.13 -4.33 21.38
CA THR A 182 0.87 -5.59 21.62
C THR A 182 2.38 -5.33 21.66
N ALA A 183 2.90 -4.49 20.75
CA ALA A 183 4.30 -4.15 20.72
C ALA A 183 4.76 -3.36 21.97
N MET A 184 3.93 -2.44 22.48
CA MET A 184 4.23 -1.74 23.74
C MET A 184 4.42 -2.71 24.91
N GLN A 185 3.59 -3.74 24.98
CA GLN A 185 3.68 -4.77 26.03
C GLN A 185 4.86 -5.71 25.79
N ALA A 186 5.12 -6.11 24.55
CA ALA A 186 6.22 -6.99 24.17
C ALA A 186 7.60 -6.39 24.49
N ARG A 187 7.73 -5.06 24.47
CA ARG A 187 8.98 -4.36 24.78
C ARG A 187 9.59 -4.82 26.11
N ALA A 188 8.80 -4.86 27.17
CA ALA A 188 9.27 -5.23 28.52
C ALA A 188 9.72 -6.70 28.61
N LEU A 189 9.26 -7.55 27.69
CA LEU A 189 9.52 -8.98 27.65
C LEU A 189 10.70 -9.35 26.74
N SER A 190 11.15 -8.42 25.88
CA SER A 190 12.20 -8.67 24.88
C SER A 190 13.59 -8.24 25.35
N SER A 191 14.62 -8.75 24.68
CA SER A 191 16.01 -8.33 24.87
C SER A 191 16.24 -6.86 24.47
N ALA A 192 15.36 -6.29 23.64
CA ALA A 192 15.40 -4.89 23.21
C ALA A 192 14.66 -3.91 24.16
N LYS A 193 14.39 -4.32 25.41
CA LYS A 193 13.65 -3.50 26.40
C LYS A 193 14.30 -2.15 26.72
N ASP A 194 15.60 -2.05 26.58
CA ASP A 194 16.38 -0.84 26.89
C ASP A 194 16.48 0.11 25.68
N ALA A 195 16.12 -0.36 24.48
CA ALA A 195 16.04 0.48 23.30
C ALA A 195 14.82 1.40 23.35
N THR A 196 14.87 2.51 22.61
CA THR A 196 13.68 3.32 22.33
C THR A 196 12.81 2.57 21.33
N TRP A 197 11.53 2.40 21.65
CA TRP A 197 10.54 1.88 20.72
C TRP A 197 9.67 3.02 20.21
N ARG A 198 9.60 3.15 18.89
CA ARG A 198 8.90 4.24 18.22
C ARG A 198 7.67 3.71 17.50
N MET A 199 6.50 4.08 18.01
CA MET A 199 5.19 3.65 17.51
C MET A 199 4.69 4.65 16.46
N MET A 200 4.69 4.23 15.20
CA MET A 200 4.25 5.05 14.07
C MET A 200 2.76 4.83 13.82
N VAL A 201 1.94 5.78 14.23
CA VAL A 201 0.48 5.73 14.10
C VAL A 201 0.06 6.28 12.74
N GLY A 202 -0.77 5.54 11.99
CA GLY A 202 -1.27 5.98 10.70
C GLY A 202 -1.98 7.33 10.76
N THR A 203 -1.86 8.13 9.70
CA THR A 203 -2.42 9.49 9.65
C THR A 203 -3.95 9.52 9.65
N THR A 204 -4.61 8.40 9.30
CA THR A 204 -6.06 8.28 9.26
C THR A 204 -6.66 7.70 10.54
N VAL A 205 -5.83 7.35 11.53
CA VAL A 205 -6.30 6.94 12.85
C VAL A 205 -6.84 8.15 13.61
N ASP A 206 -8.01 8.00 14.21
CA ASP A 206 -8.69 9.07 14.97
C ASP A 206 -7.83 9.63 16.09
N ASP A 207 -7.95 10.94 16.34
CA ASP A 207 -7.15 11.62 17.33
C ASP A 207 -7.39 11.10 18.75
N GLU A 208 -8.60 10.65 19.08
CA GLU A 208 -8.92 10.04 20.37
C GLU A 208 -8.10 8.74 20.58
N ILE A 209 -8.00 7.90 19.55
CA ILE A 209 -7.20 6.66 19.61
C ILE A 209 -5.71 7.01 19.72
N TYR A 210 -5.26 8.03 19.00
CA TYR A 210 -3.88 8.50 19.07
C TYR A 210 -3.50 8.96 20.49
N VAL A 211 -4.36 9.77 21.13
CA VAL A 211 -4.16 10.22 22.52
C VAL A 211 -4.15 9.03 23.48
N GLN A 212 -5.08 8.08 23.35
CA GLN A 212 -5.09 6.87 24.17
C GLN A 212 -3.77 6.08 24.06
N LEU A 213 -3.22 5.94 22.86
CA LEU A 213 -1.93 5.28 22.66
C LEU A 213 -0.78 6.04 23.33
N GLN A 214 -0.80 7.37 23.33
CA GLN A 214 0.19 8.19 24.04
C GLN A 214 0.10 8.03 25.56
N ASP A 215 -1.11 8.02 26.11
CA ASP A 215 -1.35 7.84 27.55
C ASP A 215 -0.94 6.45 28.05
N MET A 216 -1.03 5.44 27.19
CA MET A 216 -0.64 4.06 27.49
C MET A 216 0.88 3.82 27.37
N ALA A 217 1.62 4.73 26.74
CA ALA A 217 3.01 4.51 26.38
C ALA A 217 3.91 4.44 27.64
N PRO A 218 4.60 3.32 27.89
CA PRO A 218 5.54 3.24 29.02
C PRO A 218 6.83 4.02 28.73
N ALA A 219 7.63 4.22 29.75
CA ALA A 219 8.95 4.85 29.60
C ALA A 219 9.78 4.14 28.53
N GLY A 220 10.42 4.90 27.63
CA GLY A 220 11.18 4.38 26.49
C GLY A 220 10.35 4.06 25.26
N VAL A 221 9.04 4.32 25.27
CA VAL A 221 8.17 4.28 24.08
C VAL A 221 7.81 5.70 23.65
N ILE A 222 7.94 5.98 22.36
CA ILE A 222 7.55 7.23 21.71
C ILE A 222 6.40 6.93 20.77
N VAL A 223 5.26 7.59 20.94
CA VAL A 223 4.11 7.49 20.04
C VAL A 223 4.05 8.74 19.16
N GLU A 224 4.14 8.56 17.86
CA GLU A 224 4.10 9.67 16.90
C GLU A 224 3.31 9.31 15.64
N ARG A 225 2.80 10.31 14.94
CA ARG A 225 2.13 10.11 13.65
C ARG A 225 3.14 9.65 12.60
N ALA A 226 2.64 8.91 11.60
CA ALA A 226 3.44 8.48 10.46
C ALA A 226 4.19 9.67 9.83
N ARG A 227 5.48 9.47 9.54
CA ARG A 227 6.43 10.51 9.13
C ARG A 227 6.83 10.35 7.67
N LYS A 228 7.13 11.48 7.02
CA LYS A 228 7.64 11.47 5.63
C LYS A 228 9.07 10.92 5.50
N ASP A 229 9.85 10.93 6.58
CA ASP A 229 11.21 10.40 6.64
C ASP A 229 11.27 8.96 7.18
N PHE A 230 10.18 8.20 7.02
CA PHE A 230 10.05 6.83 7.52
C PHE A 230 11.18 5.93 6.99
N THR A 231 11.54 6.01 5.72
CA THR A 231 12.67 5.27 5.14
C THR A 231 14.00 5.60 5.85
N THR A 232 14.21 6.87 6.27
CA THR A 232 15.38 7.25 7.07
C THR A 232 15.39 6.57 8.44
N LEU A 233 14.23 6.48 9.10
CA LEU A 233 14.12 5.74 10.36
C LEU A 233 14.47 4.27 10.16
N LEU A 234 13.96 3.63 9.13
CA LEU A 234 14.24 2.23 8.80
C LEU A 234 15.73 1.96 8.52
N MET A 235 16.42 2.88 7.86
CA MET A 235 17.87 2.75 7.58
C MET A 235 18.74 2.80 8.83
N ASN A 236 18.24 3.35 9.93
CA ASN A 236 19.00 3.56 11.15
C ASN A 236 18.51 2.71 12.32
N CYS A 237 17.34 2.10 12.22
CA CYS A 237 16.77 1.29 13.29
C CYS A 237 17.54 0.00 13.52
N SER A 238 17.39 -0.57 14.70
CA SER A 238 17.87 -1.91 15.03
C SER A 238 16.92 -3.00 14.51
N LEU A 239 15.61 -2.71 14.48
CA LEU A 239 14.56 -3.62 14.07
C LEU A 239 13.33 -2.82 13.61
N SER A 240 12.64 -3.31 12.59
CA SER A 240 11.29 -2.88 12.20
C SER A 240 10.27 -3.96 12.53
N ILE A 241 9.15 -3.58 13.14
CA ILE A 241 7.95 -4.41 13.34
C ILE A 241 6.82 -3.72 12.61
N SER A 242 6.21 -4.35 11.59
CA SER A 242 5.21 -3.65 10.81
C SER A 242 4.20 -4.57 10.13
N GLN A 243 3.07 -3.99 9.72
CA GLN A 243 2.17 -4.67 8.80
C GLN A 243 2.80 -4.84 7.42
N GLY A 244 2.33 -5.86 6.67
CA GLY A 244 2.91 -6.29 5.39
C GLY A 244 2.46 -5.49 4.16
N GLY A 245 2.07 -4.22 4.31
CA GLY A 245 1.69 -3.37 3.19
C GLY A 245 2.82 -3.20 2.18
N TYR A 246 2.50 -3.16 0.87
CA TYR A 246 3.50 -3.10 -0.21
C TYR A 246 4.57 -2.04 0.03
N ASN A 247 4.19 -0.78 0.23
CA ASN A 247 5.16 0.31 0.38
C ASN A 247 6.09 0.09 1.57
N THR A 248 5.53 -0.28 2.74
CA THR A 248 6.31 -0.53 3.96
C THR A 248 7.33 -1.66 3.75
N VAL A 249 6.92 -2.77 3.13
CA VAL A 249 7.83 -3.88 2.85
C VAL A 249 8.93 -3.46 1.88
N MET A 250 8.60 -2.69 0.84
CA MET A 250 9.60 -2.19 -0.10
C MET A 250 10.61 -1.24 0.54
N GLU A 251 10.15 -0.37 1.43
CA GLU A 251 11.04 0.52 2.21
C GLU A 251 11.95 -0.26 3.16
N ILE A 252 11.43 -1.32 3.81
CA ILE A 252 12.20 -2.25 4.66
C ILE A 252 13.31 -2.94 3.85
N LEU A 253 12.98 -3.48 2.68
CA LEU A 253 13.96 -4.14 1.81
C LEU A 253 15.01 -3.15 1.29
N TYR A 254 14.59 -1.95 0.92
CA TYR A 254 15.51 -0.88 0.50
C TYR A 254 16.45 -0.46 1.64
N ALA A 255 15.91 -0.28 2.84
CA ALA A 255 16.68 0.08 4.03
C ALA A 255 17.60 -1.04 4.52
N LYS A 256 17.36 -2.29 4.08
CA LYS A 256 18.09 -3.50 4.52
C LYS A 256 18.05 -3.67 6.04
N CYS A 257 16.98 -3.22 6.70
CA CYS A 257 16.80 -3.39 8.12
C CYS A 257 16.25 -4.78 8.46
N ARG A 258 16.56 -5.27 9.64
CA ARG A 258 15.91 -6.46 10.18
C ARG A 258 14.41 -6.17 10.36
N ALA A 259 13.57 -7.15 10.07
CA ALA A 259 12.13 -6.93 10.16
C ALA A 259 11.35 -8.14 10.65
N VAL A 260 10.35 -7.86 11.48
CA VAL A 260 9.23 -8.76 11.78
C VAL A 260 7.98 -8.20 11.11
N ILE A 261 7.41 -8.93 10.17
CA ILE A 261 6.17 -8.54 9.51
C ILE A 261 5.00 -9.26 10.18
N VAL A 262 3.97 -8.49 10.49
CA VAL A 262 2.67 -8.96 10.99
C VAL A 262 1.64 -8.66 9.90
N PRO A 263 1.44 -9.58 8.94
CA PRO A 263 0.54 -9.33 7.83
C PRO A 263 -0.88 -9.13 8.33
N TYR A 264 -1.54 -8.08 7.85
CA TYR A 264 -2.96 -7.91 8.12
C TYR A 264 -3.76 -9.02 7.43
N ALA A 265 -4.54 -9.76 8.19
CA ALA A 265 -5.33 -10.90 7.73
C ALA A 265 -6.84 -10.60 7.64
N GLY A 266 -7.25 -9.33 7.67
CA GLY A 266 -8.67 -8.94 7.63
C GLY A 266 -9.28 -9.00 6.24
N GLY A 267 -10.52 -9.47 6.15
CA GLY A 267 -11.30 -9.47 4.92
C GLY A 267 -10.81 -10.46 3.85
N ILE A 268 -10.65 -9.97 2.62
CA ILE A 268 -10.19 -10.75 1.44
C ILE A 268 -8.73 -10.48 1.09
N GLU A 269 -8.02 -9.70 1.91
CA GLU A 269 -6.64 -9.31 1.62
C GLU A 269 -5.67 -10.45 1.96
N THR A 270 -5.15 -11.10 0.92
CA THR A 270 -4.16 -12.17 1.04
C THR A 270 -2.77 -11.72 0.57
N GLU A 271 -2.67 -10.55 -0.04
CA GLU A 271 -1.43 -10.05 -0.65
C GLU A 271 -0.30 -9.83 0.37
N GLN A 272 -0.64 -9.32 1.57
CA GLN A 272 0.34 -9.07 2.62
C GLN A 272 0.94 -10.38 3.13
N THR A 273 0.09 -11.36 3.42
CA THR A 273 0.52 -12.68 3.88
C THR A 273 1.39 -13.37 2.83
N MET A 274 0.92 -13.44 1.58
CA MET A 274 1.67 -14.07 0.49
C MET A 274 3.06 -13.43 0.30
N ARG A 275 3.12 -12.10 0.28
CA ARG A 275 4.40 -11.38 0.14
C ARG A 275 5.34 -11.66 1.30
N ALA A 276 4.84 -11.60 2.53
CA ALA A 276 5.63 -11.85 3.73
C ALA A 276 6.17 -13.28 3.76
N GLU A 277 5.34 -14.28 3.43
CA GLU A 277 5.74 -15.69 3.36
C GLU A 277 6.86 -15.93 2.33
N LEU A 278 6.71 -15.38 1.11
CA LEU A 278 7.73 -15.51 0.06
C LEU A 278 9.08 -14.89 0.49
N LEU A 279 9.04 -13.72 1.13
CA LEU A 279 10.24 -13.07 1.63
C LEU A 279 10.87 -13.80 2.83
N ALA A 280 10.04 -14.35 3.71
CA ALA A 280 10.53 -15.15 4.84
C ALA A 280 11.17 -16.45 4.39
N GLN A 281 10.63 -17.13 3.37
CA GLN A 281 11.24 -18.32 2.77
C GLN A 281 12.63 -18.02 2.18
N LYS A 282 12.86 -16.79 1.72
CA LYS A 282 14.17 -16.31 1.27
C LYS A 282 15.07 -15.81 2.41
N GLY A 283 14.61 -15.84 3.67
CA GLY A 283 15.36 -15.37 4.84
C GLY A 283 15.49 -13.85 4.92
N ALA A 284 14.67 -13.09 4.19
CA ALA A 284 14.75 -11.64 4.14
C ALA A 284 14.09 -10.95 5.35
N LEU A 285 13.15 -11.63 6.02
CA LEU A 285 12.41 -11.11 7.18
C LEU A 285 11.80 -12.26 8.01
N HIS A 286 11.30 -11.94 9.20
CA HIS A 286 10.49 -12.85 10.02
C HIS A 286 9.01 -12.50 9.95
N ILE A 287 8.15 -13.50 10.20
CA ILE A 287 6.69 -13.32 10.24
C ILE A 287 6.18 -13.65 11.64
N ALA A 288 5.22 -12.85 12.11
CA ALA A 288 4.33 -13.18 13.21
C ALA A 288 2.88 -13.15 12.70
N ASP A 289 2.10 -14.14 13.07
CA ASP A 289 0.69 -14.24 12.67
C ASP A 289 -0.17 -13.30 13.53
N GLU A 290 -0.89 -12.37 12.90
CA GLU A 290 -1.77 -11.41 13.58
C GLU A 290 -2.85 -12.11 14.44
N ALA A 291 -3.41 -13.23 13.96
CA ALA A 291 -4.49 -13.93 14.65
C ALA A 291 -4.06 -14.60 15.98
N THR A 292 -2.77 -14.92 16.12
CA THR A 292 -2.20 -15.55 17.32
C THR A 292 -1.23 -14.66 18.06
N LEU A 293 -1.08 -13.39 17.63
CA LEU A 293 -0.10 -12.48 18.16
C LEU A 293 -0.37 -12.14 19.64
N THR A 294 0.59 -12.45 20.50
CA THR A 294 0.62 -12.01 21.91
C THR A 294 1.93 -11.23 22.17
N PRO A 295 1.99 -10.46 23.27
CA PRO A 295 3.23 -9.78 23.66
C PRO A 295 4.42 -10.74 23.81
N GLU A 296 4.22 -11.93 24.35
CA GLU A 296 5.24 -12.96 24.56
C GLU A 296 5.75 -13.51 23.20
N LEU A 297 4.82 -13.84 22.29
CA LEU A 297 5.17 -14.33 20.95
C LEU A 297 5.91 -13.26 20.15
N LEU A 298 5.49 -12.00 20.26
CA LEU A 298 6.19 -10.91 19.58
C LEU A 298 7.58 -10.69 20.17
N ALA A 299 7.75 -10.74 21.50
CA ALA A 299 9.05 -10.63 22.15
C ALA A 299 10.02 -11.70 21.65
N VAL A 300 9.58 -12.97 21.53
CA VAL A 300 10.40 -14.07 20.98
C VAL A 300 10.81 -13.81 19.53
N LYS A 301 9.98 -13.10 18.75
CA LYS A 301 10.33 -12.74 17.35
C LYS A 301 11.29 -11.57 17.25
N VAL A 302 11.35 -10.73 18.28
CA VAL A 302 12.28 -9.60 18.41
C VAL A 302 13.69 -10.08 18.78
N ASP A 303 13.79 -11.12 19.61
CA ASP A 303 15.01 -11.75 20.09
C ASP A 303 15.65 -12.66 19.04
#